data_777a7fc619bcd4fcd1cc81da4e349ad6
#
_entry.id   777a7fc619bcd4fcd1cc81da4e349ad6
#
_cell.length_a   1.000
_cell.length_b   1.000
_cell.length_c   1.000
_cell.angle_alpha   90.00
_cell.angle_beta   90.00
_cell.angle_gamma   90.00
#
_symmetry.space_group_name_H-M   'P 1'
#
loop_
_entity.id
_entity.type
_entity.pdbx_description
1 polymer ?
#
loop_
_entity_poly.entity_id
_entity_poly.type
_entity_poly.pdbx_seq_one_letter_code
_entity_poly.pdbx_strand_id
1 'polypeptide(L)'
;PFVFSQLISCGFSIIITRYLADCLYEGEYDNVSGSCYGIIFMAQLAGAVAALLFYWDKPLPLHLKLITYTFFAEMIAMWLQMVYLTALKDYKSIFVSYFAGAAISIVLTWLNLQYGFMAPVEGTMLSMCIGVGILDLCFMVQIVRYFGYPSHAMNFEFLPYFEQHYKLFLLIIFYTLSIYVANFIVWNSSWGVMVAGTYLYSPRYDVITFYAFLSILPIMIMFVVSMELKFYEQYAIYFTYITQKGNFKEVDDSRKDLLYTLWTEFKNIMEFQLVFSLIFLALGSYFLTLGGMAYQDVNIYRLLVIGAFFCGILQVVYTLLLYLGDQHGALIITGSFLLANLVFGIAGQMVGEISYGFTFFLAAVLACAVAIWRLQYFCQRIKYFVFCSRPVIFEHTNGIFTKLAAYLYGDKLN
;
A
#
# COMPACT_ATOMS: atom_id res chain seq x y z
N PRO A 1 -12.22 10.89 0.59
CA PRO A 1 -10.98 11.19 -0.15
C PRO A 1 -9.86 10.21 0.17
N PHE A 2 -9.48 10.02 1.45
CA PHE A 2 -8.33 9.20 1.88
C PHE A 2 -8.31 7.79 1.29
N VAL A 3 -9.34 6.97 1.52
CA VAL A 3 -9.41 5.57 1.04
C VAL A 3 -9.33 5.49 -0.50
N PHE A 4 -10.08 6.34 -1.18
CA PHE A 4 -10.12 6.33 -2.64
C PHE A 4 -8.84 6.87 -3.29
N SER A 5 -8.16 7.85 -2.66
CA SER A 5 -6.85 8.30 -3.14
C SER A 5 -5.81 7.19 -3.06
N GLN A 6 -5.81 6.41 -1.98
CA GLN A 6 -4.93 5.26 -1.81
C GLN A 6 -5.24 4.14 -2.82
N LEU A 7 -6.52 3.84 -3.07
CA LEU A 7 -6.94 2.86 -4.08
C LEU A 7 -6.50 3.23 -5.49
N ILE A 8 -6.56 4.51 -5.86
CA ILE A 8 -6.08 4.97 -7.16
C ILE A 8 -4.56 4.93 -7.20
N SER A 9 -3.89 5.43 -6.18
CA SER A 9 -2.43 5.57 -6.18
C SER A 9 -1.68 4.25 -6.06
N CYS A 10 -2.25 3.21 -5.40
CA CYS A 10 -1.53 1.99 -5.09
C CYS A 10 -0.98 1.27 -6.34
N GLY A 11 -1.79 1.19 -7.42
CA GLY A 11 -1.36 0.60 -8.68
C GLY A 11 -0.22 1.37 -9.35
N PHE A 12 -0.31 2.69 -9.37
CA PHE A 12 0.74 3.55 -9.89
C PHE A 12 2.01 3.47 -9.03
N SER A 13 1.86 3.41 -7.71
CA SER A 13 2.98 3.31 -6.76
C SER A 13 3.85 2.08 -6.99
N ILE A 14 3.26 0.90 -7.21
CA ILE A 14 4.05 -0.32 -7.41
C ILE A 14 4.82 -0.31 -8.74
N ILE A 15 4.22 0.25 -9.79
CA ILE A 15 4.87 0.37 -11.10
C ILE A 15 6.06 1.33 -11.01
N ILE A 16 5.85 2.50 -10.41
CA ILE A 16 6.95 3.46 -10.27
C ILE A 16 8.04 2.97 -9.32
N THR A 17 7.70 2.18 -8.30
CA THR A 17 8.69 1.54 -7.43
C THR A 17 9.63 0.64 -8.23
N ARG A 18 9.11 -0.10 -9.22
CA ARG A 18 9.93 -0.95 -10.10
C ARG A 18 10.81 -0.13 -11.01
N TYR A 19 10.25 0.86 -11.69
CA TYR A 19 11.02 1.78 -12.53
C TYR A 19 12.16 2.46 -11.76
N LEU A 20 11.88 2.98 -10.54
CA LEU A 20 12.88 3.60 -9.68
C LEU A 20 13.97 2.61 -9.25
N ALA A 21 13.61 1.38 -8.94
CA ALA A 21 14.58 0.37 -8.55
C ALA A 21 15.59 0.08 -9.69
N ASP A 22 15.10 0.02 -10.92
CA ASP A 22 15.95 -0.19 -12.10
C ASP A 22 16.84 1.02 -12.38
N CYS A 23 16.26 2.26 -12.37
CA CYS A 23 17.04 3.50 -12.51
C CYS A 23 18.15 3.64 -11.44
N LEU A 24 17.82 3.34 -10.16
CA LEU A 24 18.80 3.39 -9.08
C LEU A 24 19.89 2.33 -9.22
N TYR A 25 19.56 1.15 -9.72
CA TYR A 25 20.51 0.07 -9.97
C TYR A 25 21.48 0.40 -11.11
N GLU A 26 20.98 1.00 -12.18
CA GLU A 26 21.75 1.43 -13.36
C GLU A 26 22.53 2.73 -13.12
N GLY A 27 22.17 3.48 -12.08
CA GLY A 27 22.78 4.77 -11.75
C GLY A 27 22.28 5.92 -12.64
N GLU A 28 21.15 5.74 -13.32
CA GLU A 28 20.54 6.72 -14.21
C GLU A 28 19.54 7.60 -13.42
N TYR A 29 19.98 8.78 -12.98
CA TYR A 29 19.16 9.69 -12.18
C TYR A 29 18.49 10.81 -12.99
N ASP A 30 18.89 10.99 -14.25
CA ASP A 30 18.56 12.19 -15.03
C ASP A 30 17.06 12.39 -15.28
N ASN A 31 16.28 11.30 -15.35
CA ASN A 31 14.83 11.35 -15.62
C ASN A 31 13.95 10.97 -14.43
N VAL A 32 14.51 10.71 -13.27
CA VAL A 32 13.76 10.30 -12.08
C VAL A 32 12.76 11.38 -11.64
N SER A 33 13.17 12.66 -11.57
CA SER A 33 12.24 13.75 -11.25
C SER A 33 11.19 13.97 -12.35
N GLY A 34 11.55 13.75 -13.62
CA GLY A 34 10.60 13.80 -14.74
C GLY A 34 9.52 12.73 -14.63
N SER A 35 9.90 11.49 -14.29
CA SER A 35 8.95 10.40 -14.07
C SER A 35 7.97 10.68 -12.91
N CYS A 36 8.40 11.44 -11.89
CA CYS A 36 7.53 11.87 -10.80
C CYS A 36 6.39 12.76 -11.30
N TYR A 37 6.68 13.75 -12.14
CA TYR A 37 5.63 14.58 -12.74
C TYR A 37 4.72 13.75 -13.64
N GLY A 38 5.27 12.85 -14.43
CA GLY A 38 4.51 11.98 -15.34
C GLY A 38 3.54 11.05 -14.61
N ILE A 39 4.00 10.37 -13.56
CA ILE A 39 3.15 9.43 -12.80
C ILE A 39 2.07 10.17 -12.01
N ILE A 40 2.39 11.31 -11.40
CA ILE A 40 1.41 12.15 -10.71
C ILE A 40 0.34 12.61 -11.71
N PHE A 41 0.73 13.09 -12.89
CA PHE A 41 -0.22 13.51 -13.93
C PHE A 41 -1.17 12.39 -14.33
N MET A 42 -0.67 11.16 -14.57
CA MET A 42 -1.50 10.02 -14.94
C MET A 42 -2.49 9.62 -13.81
N ALA A 43 -2.01 9.57 -12.59
CA ALA A 43 -2.84 9.24 -11.44
C ALA A 43 -3.86 10.35 -11.15
N GLN A 44 -3.50 11.62 -11.34
CA GLN A 44 -4.42 12.75 -11.24
C GLN A 44 -5.52 12.70 -12.32
N LEU A 45 -5.17 12.30 -13.53
CA LEU A 45 -6.15 12.13 -14.61
C LEU A 45 -7.15 11.01 -14.25
N ALA A 46 -6.66 9.87 -13.76
CA ALA A 46 -7.53 8.78 -13.27
C ALA A 46 -8.39 9.24 -12.08
N GLY A 47 -7.82 9.99 -11.14
CA GLY A 47 -8.50 10.58 -10.00
C GLY A 47 -9.56 11.61 -10.42
N ALA A 48 -9.28 12.45 -11.40
CA ALA A 48 -10.22 13.44 -11.94
C ALA A 48 -11.44 12.74 -12.57
N VAL A 49 -11.22 11.71 -13.37
CA VAL A 49 -12.33 10.91 -13.95
C VAL A 49 -13.18 10.28 -12.86
N ALA A 50 -12.55 9.66 -11.86
CA ALA A 50 -13.28 9.07 -10.73
C ALA A 50 -14.07 10.13 -9.92
N ALA A 51 -13.48 11.29 -9.68
CA ALA A 51 -14.14 12.39 -8.98
C ALA A 51 -15.30 12.99 -9.79
N LEU A 52 -15.15 13.17 -11.10
CA LEU A 52 -16.22 13.61 -11.98
C LEU A 52 -17.41 12.65 -11.94
N LEU A 53 -17.17 11.34 -12.04
CA LEU A 53 -18.21 10.32 -11.95
C LEU A 53 -18.88 10.34 -10.57
N PHE A 54 -18.12 10.53 -9.49
CA PHE A 54 -18.64 10.56 -8.15
C PHE A 54 -19.50 11.80 -7.87
N TYR A 55 -19.04 13.01 -8.29
CA TYR A 55 -19.70 14.27 -7.98
C TYR A 55 -20.80 14.68 -8.98
N TRP A 56 -20.96 13.95 -10.09
CA TRP A 56 -21.88 14.29 -11.18
C TRP A 56 -23.30 14.59 -10.69
N ASP A 57 -23.84 13.72 -9.85
CA ASP A 57 -25.22 13.78 -9.37
C ASP A 57 -25.34 14.14 -7.87
N LYS A 58 -24.30 14.69 -7.25
CA LYS A 58 -24.31 14.96 -5.82
C LYS A 58 -24.77 16.37 -5.48
N PRO A 59 -25.68 16.53 -4.48
CA PRO A 59 -26.26 17.79 -4.08
C PRO A 59 -25.32 18.65 -3.21
N LEU A 60 -24.05 18.78 -3.61
CA LEU A 60 -23.07 19.58 -2.89
C LEU A 60 -22.85 20.92 -3.59
N PRO A 61 -22.64 22.01 -2.85
CA PRO A 61 -22.25 23.28 -3.40
C PRO A 61 -20.87 23.18 -4.08
N LEU A 62 -20.69 23.96 -5.15
CA LEU A 62 -19.50 23.88 -6.00
C LEU A 62 -18.19 24.08 -5.21
N HIS A 63 -18.17 25.06 -4.31
CA HIS A 63 -16.99 25.35 -3.50
C HIS A 63 -16.57 24.14 -2.63
N LEU A 64 -17.53 23.42 -2.05
CA LEU A 64 -17.25 22.22 -1.26
C LEU A 64 -16.78 21.05 -2.14
N LYS A 65 -17.35 20.89 -3.35
CA LYS A 65 -16.84 19.92 -4.33
C LYS A 65 -15.39 20.23 -4.71
N LEU A 66 -15.04 21.49 -4.91
CA LEU A 66 -13.68 21.91 -5.24
C LEU A 66 -12.71 21.65 -4.08
N ILE A 67 -13.04 22.04 -2.85
CA ILE A 67 -12.18 21.82 -1.67
C ILE A 67 -11.91 20.31 -1.49
N THR A 68 -12.97 19.49 -1.52
CA THR A 68 -12.83 18.04 -1.33
C THR A 68 -12.12 17.33 -2.48
N TYR A 69 -12.28 17.83 -3.72
CA TYR A 69 -11.52 17.37 -4.87
C TYR A 69 -10.04 17.73 -4.76
N THR A 70 -9.72 18.98 -4.39
CA THR A 70 -8.33 19.42 -4.17
C THR A 70 -7.65 18.56 -3.13
N PHE A 71 -8.29 18.34 -1.97
CA PHE A 71 -7.77 17.44 -0.95
C PHE A 71 -7.55 16.01 -1.45
N PHE A 72 -8.46 15.49 -2.26
CA PHE A 72 -8.32 14.18 -2.88
C PHE A 72 -7.14 14.11 -3.85
N ALA A 73 -6.95 15.16 -4.68
CA ALA A 73 -5.86 15.26 -5.62
C ALA A 73 -4.50 15.37 -4.92
N GLU A 74 -4.39 16.20 -3.89
CA GLU A 74 -3.19 16.32 -3.04
C GLU A 74 -2.83 14.97 -2.40
N MET A 75 -3.82 14.26 -1.85
CA MET A 75 -3.59 12.92 -1.30
C MET A 75 -3.05 11.93 -2.33
N ILE A 76 -3.50 11.98 -3.60
CA ILE A 76 -2.94 11.16 -4.69
C ILE A 76 -1.47 11.52 -4.92
N ALA A 77 -1.14 12.81 -4.98
CA ALA A 77 0.23 13.29 -5.19
C ALA A 77 1.14 12.86 -4.01
N MET A 78 0.67 13.03 -2.79
CA MET A 78 1.37 12.63 -1.56
C MET A 78 1.77 11.15 -1.58
N TRP A 79 0.83 10.25 -1.90
CA TRP A 79 1.11 8.81 -1.95
C TRP A 79 2.21 8.47 -2.96
N LEU A 80 2.20 9.12 -4.12
CA LEU A 80 3.19 8.88 -5.17
C LEU A 80 4.55 9.49 -4.84
N GLN A 81 4.60 10.73 -4.36
CA GLN A 81 5.85 11.39 -3.94
C GLN A 81 6.54 10.61 -2.82
N MET A 82 5.77 10.02 -1.90
CA MET A 82 6.31 9.21 -0.82
C MET A 82 7.12 8.00 -1.33
N VAL A 83 6.78 7.42 -2.49
CA VAL A 83 7.56 6.34 -3.11
C VAL A 83 8.97 6.81 -3.46
N TYR A 84 9.11 7.99 -4.05
CA TYR A 84 10.42 8.57 -4.39
C TYR A 84 11.25 8.85 -3.15
N LEU A 85 10.65 9.39 -2.10
CA LEU A 85 11.36 9.71 -0.87
C LEU A 85 11.77 8.47 -0.08
N THR A 86 10.96 7.42 -0.08
CA THR A 86 11.35 6.14 0.55
C THR A 86 12.51 5.48 -0.17
N ALA A 87 12.61 5.64 -1.49
CA ALA A 87 13.76 5.17 -2.27
C ALA A 87 15.07 5.87 -1.86
N LEU A 88 15.00 7.13 -1.41
CA LEU A 88 16.14 7.90 -0.90
C LEU A 88 16.58 7.51 0.52
N LYS A 89 15.75 6.76 1.25
CA LYS A 89 15.96 6.41 2.68
C LYS A 89 16.11 7.62 3.62
N ASP A 90 15.69 8.83 3.20
CA ASP A 90 15.70 10.04 4.05
C ASP A 90 14.41 10.16 4.88
N TYR A 91 14.23 9.23 5.80
CA TYR A 91 13.07 9.18 6.69
C TYR A 91 12.91 10.42 7.58
N LYS A 92 14.03 11.11 7.90
CA LYS A 92 13.99 12.31 8.73
C LYS A 92 13.26 13.46 8.03
N SER A 93 13.58 13.70 6.77
CA SER A 93 12.92 14.75 5.98
C SER A 93 11.43 14.44 5.76
N ILE A 94 11.09 13.17 5.53
CA ILE A 94 9.69 12.71 5.44
C ILE A 94 8.95 13.07 6.74
N PHE A 95 9.50 12.67 7.90
CA PHE A 95 8.89 12.93 9.20
C PHE A 95 8.68 14.43 9.47
N VAL A 96 9.70 15.26 9.21
CA VAL A 96 9.62 16.70 9.42
C VAL A 96 8.54 17.33 8.54
N SER A 97 8.43 16.93 7.28
CA SER A 97 7.41 17.44 6.36
C SER A 97 5.99 17.06 6.80
N TYR A 98 5.78 15.80 7.22
CA TYR A 98 4.49 15.37 7.80
C TYR A 98 4.13 16.16 9.05
N PHE A 99 5.09 16.33 9.96
CA PHE A 99 4.86 17.09 11.19
C PHE A 99 4.51 18.54 10.90
N ALA A 100 5.20 19.19 9.96
CA ALA A 100 4.93 20.57 9.55
C ALA A 100 3.52 20.69 8.94
N GLY A 101 3.16 19.83 7.98
CA GLY A 101 1.84 19.84 7.36
C GLY A 101 0.71 19.59 8.37
N ALA A 102 0.87 18.62 9.27
CA ALA A 102 -0.09 18.34 10.32
C ALA A 102 -0.24 19.50 11.33
N ALA A 103 0.87 20.09 11.77
CA ALA A 103 0.84 21.23 12.69
C ALA A 103 0.12 22.44 12.08
N ILE A 104 0.39 22.74 10.81
CA ILE A 104 -0.30 23.81 10.09
C ILE A 104 -1.79 23.53 9.97
N SER A 105 -2.19 22.30 9.57
CA SER A 105 -3.60 21.91 9.51
C SER A 105 -4.32 22.09 10.85
N ILE A 106 -3.69 21.68 11.96
CA ILE A 106 -4.26 21.79 13.30
C ILE A 106 -4.41 23.27 13.70
N VAL A 107 -3.36 24.09 13.49
CA VAL A 107 -3.38 25.51 13.84
C VAL A 107 -4.46 26.24 13.04
N LEU A 108 -4.54 26.03 11.73
CA LEU A 108 -5.55 26.67 10.88
C LEU A 108 -6.97 26.22 11.25
N THR A 109 -7.18 24.94 11.53
CA THR A 109 -8.47 24.43 12.01
C THR A 109 -8.86 25.09 13.36
N TRP A 110 -7.93 25.19 14.30
CA TRP A 110 -8.16 25.85 15.58
C TRP A 110 -8.52 27.32 15.41
N LEU A 111 -7.80 28.07 14.56
CA LEU A 111 -8.08 29.45 14.22
C LEU A 111 -9.49 29.62 13.60
N ASN A 112 -9.84 28.74 12.65
CA ASN A 112 -11.17 28.78 12.04
C ASN A 112 -12.29 28.54 13.08
N LEU A 113 -12.13 27.58 13.98
CA LEU A 113 -13.11 27.29 15.03
C LEU A 113 -13.21 28.41 16.06
N GLN A 114 -12.09 29.09 16.37
CA GLN A 114 -12.07 30.18 17.36
C GLN A 114 -12.67 31.49 16.82
N TYR A 115 -12.37 31.83 15.56
CA TYR A 115 -12.77 33.11 14.98
C TYR A 115 -13.97 33.01 14.02
N GLY A 116 -14.40 31.82 13.66
CA GLY A 116 -15.60 31.59 12.84
C GLY A 116 -15.48 32.14 11.40
N PHE A 117 -14.29 32.07 10.78
CA PHE A 117 -14.08 32.56 9.42
C PHE A 117 -14.93 31.84 8.38
N MET A 118 -15.11 30.53 8.55
CA MET A 118 -15.87 29.65 7.66
C MET A 118 -16.69 28.64 8.49
N ALA A 119 -17.69 28.02 7.84
CA ALA A 119 -18.42 26.92 8.47
C ALA A 119 -17.43 25.84 8.98
N PRO A 120 -17.66 25.23 10.15
CA PRO A 120 -16.68 24.34 10.80
C PRO A 120 -16.18 23.22 9.89
N VAL A 121 -17.06 22.59 9.12
CA VAL A 121 -16.70 21.50 8.19
C VAL A 121 -15.85 22.01 7.02
N GLU A 122 -16.26 23.10 6.41
CA GLU A 122 -15.58 23.70 5.26
C GLU A 122 -14.19 24.22 5.65
N GLY A 123 -14.11 24.94 6.77
CA GLY A 123 -12.84 25.48 7.26
C GLY A 123 -11.87 24.38 7.69
N THR A 124 -12.35 23.29 8.31
CA THR A 124 -11.51 22.14 8.64
C THR A 124 -10.98 21.45 7.38
N MET A 125 -11.83 21.22 6.37
CA MET A 125 -11.42 20.62 5.11
C MET A 125 -10.40 21.49 4.36
N LEU A 126 -10.61 22.80 4.32
CA LEU A 126 -9.66 23.73 3.70
C LEU A 126 -8.33 23.77 4.45
N SER A 127 -8.35 23.72 5.78
CA SER A 127 -7.14 23.66 6.60
C SER A 127 -6.33 22.39 6.33
N MET A 128 -7.02 21.25 6.13
CA MET A 128 -6.38 19.99 5.74
C MET A 128 -5.76 20.08 4.33
N CYS A 129 -6.47 20.70 3.34
CA CYS A 129 -5.89 20.95 2.03
C CYS A 129 -4.60 21.78 2.14
N ILE A 130 -4.63 22.88 2.85
CA ILE A 130 -3.44 23.74 2.98
C ILE A 130 -2.27 22.97 3.61
N GLY A 131 -2.52 22.16 4.64
CA GLY A 131 -1.48 21.38 5.31
C GLY A 131 -0.91 20.28 4.44
N VAL A 132 -1.75 19.53 3.70
CA VAL A 132 -1.28 18.50 2.76
C VAL A 132 -0.60 19.15 1.55
N GLY A 133 -1.11 20.26 1.02
CA GLY A 133 -0.46 21.00 -0.04
C GLY A 133 0.95 21.47 0.32
N ILE A 134 1.16 21.95 1.56
CA ILE A 134 2.49 22.30 2.06
C ILE A 134 3.39 21.07 2.16
N LEU A 135 2.85 19.93 2.63
CA LEU A 135 3.56 18.66 2.69
C LEU A 135 4.01 18.22 1.29
N ASP A 136 3.11 18.27 0.30
CA ASP A 136 3.40 17.94 -1.10
C ASP A 136 4.49 18.84 -1.70
N LEU A 137 4.43 20.14 -1.40
CA LEU A 137 5.48 21.09 -1.82
C LEU A 137 6.83 20.72 -1.18
N CYS A 138 6.86 20.42 0.12
CA CYS A 138 8.08 19.99 0.81
C CYS A 138 8.64 18.70 0.18
N PHE A 139 7.80 17.74 -0.13
CA PHE A 139 8.20 16.49 -0.78
C PHE A 139 8.77 16.72 -2.17
N MET A 140 8.10 17.56 -2.98
CA MET A 140 8.57 17.87 -4.33
C MET A 140 9.92 18.59 -4.30
N VAL A 141 10.10 19.56 -3.38
CA VAL A 141 11.40 20.25 -3.21
C VAL A 141 12.51 19.26 -2.84
N GLN A 142 12.23 18.27 -1.98
CA GLN A 142 13.20 17.24 -1.62
C GLN A 142 13.55 16.34 -2.81
N ILE A 143 12.55 15.89 -3.59
CA ILE A 143 12.76 15.08 -4.78
C ILE A 143 13.64 15.81 -5.80
N VAL A 144 13.30 17.05 -6.12
CA VAL A 144 14.06 17.87 -7.09
C VAL A 144 15.46 18.21 -6.56
N ARG A 145 15.60 18.46 -5.25
CA ARG A 145 16.91 18.74 -4.64
C ARG A 145 17.85 17.52 -4.72
N TYR A 146 17.33 16.32 -4.64
CA TYR A 146 18.12 15.10 -4.64
C TYR A 146 18.42 14.59 -6.05
N PHE A 147 17.40 14.46 -6.89
CA PHE A 147 17.52 13.93 -8.25
C PHE A 147 17.82 15.00 -9.31
N GLY A 148 17.77 16.28 -8.95
CA GLY A 148 17.94 17.37 -9.90
C GLY A 148 16.67 17.72 -10.67
N TYR A 149 16.79 18.74 -11.52
CA TYR A 149 15.73 19.08 -12.47
C TYR A 149 15.78 18.09 -13.65
N PRO A 150 14.63 17.71 -14.23
CA PRO A 150 14.61 16.81 -15.37
C PRO A 150 15.43 17.40 -16.52
N SER A 151 16.43 16.66 -16.99
CA SER A 151 17.33 17.09 -18.06
C SER A 151 16.69 16.99 -19.44
N HIS A 152 15.73 16.08 -19.59
CA HIS A 152 14.99 15.82 -20.82
C HIS A 152 13.48 15.78 -20.54
N ALA A 153 12.66 16.15 -21.56
CA ALA A 153 11.19 16.10 -21.45
C ALA A 153 10.61 14.67 -21.51
N MET A 154 11.31 13.70 -20.92
CA MET A 154 10.94 12.28 -20.96
C MET A 154 10.23 11.84 -19.67
N ASN A 155 9.05 12.44 -19.41
CA ASN A 155 8.33 12.22 -18.15
C ASN A 155 7.59 10.87 -18.08
N PHE A 156 7.50 10.11 -19.18
CA PHE A 156 6.67 8.89 -19.29
C PHE A 156 7.47 7.64 -19.69
N GLU A 157 8.77 7.58 -19.42
CA GLU A 157 9.62 6.40 -19.69
C GLU A 157 9.16 5.14 -18.95
N PHE A 158 8.47 5.30 -17.85
CA PHE A 158 7.92 4.19 -17.05
C PHE A 158 6.70 3.50 -17.70
N LEU A 159 6.11 4.03 -18.79
CA LEU A 159 4.90 3.48 -19.41
C LEU A 159 5.00 1.98 -19.77
N PRO A 160 6.09 1.47 -20.35
CA PRO A 160 6.23 0.05 -20.66
C PRO A 160 6.16 -0.85 -19.43
N TYR A 161 6.49 -0.34 -18.25
CA TYR A 161 6.43 -1.11 -17.00
C TYR A 161 5.01 -1.54 -16.60
N PHE A 162 3.96 -0.83 -17.05
CA PHE A 162 2.58 -1.25 -16.84
C PHE A 162 2.28 -2.58 -17.53
N GLU A 163 2.85 -2.82 -18.70
CA GLU A 163 2.66 -4.06 -19.45
C GLU A 163 3.55 -5.18 -18.92
N GLN A 164 4.81 -4.86 -18.62
CA GLN A 164 5.76 -5.83 -18.08
C GLN A 164 5.36 -6.32 -16.68
N HIS A 165 4.78 -5.44 -15.85
CA HIS A 165 4.46 -5.70 -14.44
C HIS A 165 2.96 -5.65 -14.12
N TYR A 166 2.06 -5.93 -15.07
CA TYR A 166 0.60 -5.89 -14.86
C TYR A 166 0.14 -6.79 -13.70
N LYS A 167 0.84 -7.89 -13.42
CA LYS A 167 0.54 -8.78 -12.29
C LYS A 167 0.76 -8.08 -10.95
N LEU A 168 1.81 -7.26 -10.83
CA LEU A 168 2.07 -6.46 -9.63
C LEU A 168 1.01 -5.38 -9.44
N PHE A 169 0.59 -4.74 -10.53
CA PHE A 169 -0.48 -3.76 -10.54
C PHE A 169 -1.79 -4.35 -10.01
N LEU A 170 -2.20 -5.51 -10.51
CA LEU A 170 -3.39 -6.22 -10.04
C LEU A 170 -3.26 -6.69 -8.59
N LEU A 171 -2.11 -7.22 -8.22
CA LEU A 171 -1.83 -7.72 -6.87
C LEU A 171 -2.06 -6.64 -5.82
N ILE A 172 -1.49 -5.45 -6.00
CA ILE A 172 -1.60 -4.38 -5.01
C ILE A 172 -3.01 -3.81 -4.92
N ILE A 173 -3.73 -3.74 -6.05
CA ILE A 173 -5.14 -3.36 -6.07
C ILE A 173 -5.98 -4.38 -5.28
N PHE A 174 -5.79 -5.68 -5.52
CA PHE A 174 -6.52 -6.71 -4.79
C PHE A 174 -6.25 -6.67 -3.30
N TYR A 175 -4.99 -6.49 -2.91
CA TYR A 175 -4.61 -6.36 -1.51
C TYR A 175 -5.24 -5.12 -0.86
N THR A 176 -5.10 -3.95 -1.50
CA THR A 176 -5.63 -2.70 -0.96
C THR A 176 -7.16 -2.71 -0.87
N LEU A 177 -7.84 -3.22 -1.90
CA LEU A 177 -9.30 -3.42 -1.85
C LEU A 177 -9.70 -4.36 -0.71
N SER A 178 -8.97 -5.46 -0.50
CA SER A 178 -9.27 -6.44 0.56
C SER A 178 -9.29 -5.80 1.94
N ILE A 179 -8.40 -4.87 2.20
CA ILE A 179 -8.35 -4.15 3.49
C ILE A 179 -9.63 -3.32 3.71
N TYR A 180 -10.15 -2.68 2.64
CA TYR A 180 -11.28 -1.76 2.75
C TYR A 180 -12.66 -2.37 2.51
N VAL A 181 -12.74 -3.60 1.97
CA VAL A 181 -14.04 -4.26 1.69
C VAL A 181 -14.94 -4.31 2.93
N ALA A 182 -14.39 -4.66 4.10
CA ALA A 182 -15.16 -4.72 5.34
C ALA A 182 -15.73 -3.34 5.71
N ASN A 183 -14.97 -2.26 5.54
CA ASN A 183 -15.44 -0.90 5.75
C ASN A 183 -16.57 -0.54 4.77
N PHE A 184 -16.42 -0.82 3.49
CA PHE A 184 -17.44 -0.54 2.48
C PHE A 184 -18.76 -1.29 2.76
N ILE A 185 -18.67 -2.52 3.25
CA ILE A 185 -19.82 -3.32 3.63
C ILE A 185 -20.53 -2.70 4.84
N VAL A 186 -19.78 -2.32 5.87
CA VAL A 186 -20.34 -1.70 7.09
C VAL A 186 -20.88 -0.30 6.81
N TRP A 187 -20.29 0.48 5.92
CA TRP A 187 -20.83 1.77 5.49
C TRP A 187 -22.23 1.66 4.87
N ASN A 188 -22.51 0.54 4.18
CA ASN A 188 -23.83 0.26 3.61
C ASN A 188 -24.79 -0.48 4.56
N SER A 189 -24.48 -0.55 5.84
CA SER A 189 -25.31 -1.17 6.88
C SER A 189 -26.02 -0.12 7.75
N SER A 190 -26.67 -0.59 8.83
CA SER A 190 -27.28 0.26 9.86
C SER A 190 -26.29 1.21 10.57
N TRP A 191 -24.99 0.93 10.53
CA TRP A 191 -23.95 1.76 11.12
C TRP A 191 -23.42 2.84 10.16
N GLY A 192 -23.85 2.83 8.92
CA GLY A 192 -23.49 3.85 7.93
C GLY A 192 -24.18 5.17 8.21
N VAL A 193 -23.41 6.25 8.18
CA VAL A 193 -23.89 7.62 8.33
C VAL A 193 -23.63 8.37 7.04
N MET A 194 -24.68 8.98 6.48
CA MET A 194 -24.57 9.80 5.29
C MET A 194 -24.45 11.28 5.67
N VAL A 195 -23.35 11.90 5.30
CA VAL A 195 -23.08 13.32 5.53
C VAL A 195 -23.28 14.12 4.24
N ALA A 196 -23.99 15.23 4.36
CA ALA A 196 -24.32 16.15 3.26
C ALA A 196 -24.94 15.45 2.03
N GLY A 197 -25.71 14.37 2.22
CA GLY A 197 -26.34 13.59 1.15
C GLY A 197 -25.36 12.95 0.17
N THR A 198 -24.07 12.88 0.52
CA THR A 198 -23.00 12.48 -0.43
C THR A 198 -22.02 11.49 0.16
N TYR A 199 -21.49 11.76 1.36
CA TYR A 199 -20.42 10.96 1.94
C TYR A 199 -20.98 9.92 2.90
N LEU A 200 -20.77 8.66 2.54
CA LEU A 200 -21.15 7.51 3.37
C LEU A 200 -19.92 6.99 4.11
N TYR A 201 -20.00 6.86 5.42
CA TYR A 201 -18.93 6.32 6.27
C TYR A 201 -19.53 5.81 7.59
N SER A 202 -18.75 5.07 8.37
CA SER A 202 -19.17 4.58 9.69
C SER A 202 -18.19 5.04 10.76
N PRO A 203 -18.44 6.19 11.43
CA PRO A 203 -17.49 6.74 12.42
C PRO A 203 -17.11 5.71 13.48
N ARG A 204 -18.08 4.94 13.95
CA ARG A 204 -17.92 3.91 14.97
C ARG A 204 -16.98 2.79 14.50
N TYR A 205 -17.25 2.20 13.32
CA TYR A 205 -16.46 1.09 12.79
C TYR A 205 -15.09 1.54 12.28
N ASP A 206 -15.00 2.69 11.63
CA ASP A 206 -13.76 3.20 11.04
C ASP A 206 -12.73 3.54 12.13
N VAL A 207 -13.16 4.09 13.27
CA VAL A 207 -12.29 4.35 14.43
C VAL A 207 -11.77 3.03 15.03
N ILE A 208 -12.63 2.04 15.20
CA ILE A 208 -12.26 0.73 15.74
C ILE A 208 -11.23 0.07 14.80
N THR A 209 -11.51 0.10 13.51
CA THR A 209 -10.62 -0.47 12.48
C THR A 209 -9.25 0.23 12.47
N PHE A 210 -9.23 1.56 12.55
CA PHE A 210 -7.99 2.33 12.63
C PHE A 210 -7.10 1.89 13.80
N TYR A 211 -7.66 1.81 15.01
CA TYR A 211 -6.91 1.35 16.19
C TYR A 211 -6.46 -0.11 16.07
N ALA A 212 -7.26 -0.98 15.48
CA ALA A 212 -6.89 -2.38 15.28
C ALA A 212 -5.72 -2.51 14.28
N PHE A 213 -5.74 -1.75 13.19
CA PHE A 213 -4.68 -1.79 12.18
C PHE A 213 -3.35 -1.18 12.62
N LEU A 214 -3.32 -0.33 13.66
CA LEU A 214 -2.06 0.11 14.27
C LEU A 214 -1.24 -1.07 14.80
N SER A 215 -1.87 -2.18 15.12
CA SER A 215 -1.18 -3.40 15.58
C SER A 215 -0.31 -4.06 14.50
N ILE A 216 -0.45 -3.69 13.22
CA ILE A 216 0.38 -4.20 12.11
C ILE A 216 1.72 -3.48 12.01
N LEU A 217 1.86 -2.26 12.55
CA LEU A 217 3.09 -1.49 12.40
C LEU A 217 4.36 -2.23 12.88
N PRO A 218 4.37 -2.94 14.02
CA PRO A 218 5.55 -3.65 14.48
C PRO A 218 6.06 -4.71 13.51
N ILE A 219 5.15 -5.49 12.86
CA ILE A 219 5.56 -6.54 11.91
C ILE A 219 6.27 -5.94 10.70
N MET A 220 5.82 -4.77 10.23
CA MET A 220 6.43 -4.08 9.09
C MET A 220 7.87 -3.65 9.39
N ILE A 221 8.10 -3.10 10.58
CA ILE A 221 9.45 -2.72 11.04
C ILE A 221 10.35 -3.96 11.14
N MET A 222 9.86 -5.01 11.80
CA MET A 222 10.63 -6.24 11.97
C MET A 222 10.92 -6.92 10.62
N PHE A 223 9.97 -6.90 9.70
CA PHE A 223 10.14 -7.43 8.35
C PHE A 223 11.29 -6.74 7.61
N VAL A 224 11.34 -5.41 7.60
CA VAL A 224 12.42 -4.65 6.95
C VAL A 224 13.78 -5.03 7.56
N VAL A 225 13.89 -5.04 8.89
CA VAL A 225 15.14 -5.41 9.59
C VAL A 225 15.58 -6.84 9.25
N SER A 226 14.67 -7.82 9.32
CA SER A 226 14.99 -9.22 9.03
C SER A 226 15.34 -9.45 7.55
N MET A 227 14.63 -8.80 6.63
CA MET A 227 14.84 -9.01 5.20
C MET A 227 16.08 -8.30 4.68
N GLU A 228 16.33 -7.05 5.08
CA GLU A 228 17.49 -6.30 4.60
C GLU A 228 18.83 -6.79 5.20
N LEU A 229 18.83 -7.30 6.43
CA LEU A 229 20.09 -7.68 7.09
C LEU A 229 20.43 -9.16 6.89
N LYS A 230 19.52 -10.06 7.18
CA LYS A 230 19.84 -11.50 7.24
C LYS A 230 19.43 -12.29 6.01
N PHE A 231 18.19 -12.06 5.53
CA PHE A 231 17.70 -12.82 4.38
C PHE A 231 18.42 -12.40 3.10
N TYR A 232 18.61 -11.09 2.87
CA TYR A 232 19.27 -10.60 1.65
C TYR A 232 20.71 -11.10 1.52
N GLU A 233 21.45 -11.23 2.61
CA GLU A 233 22.80 -11.78 2.60
C GLU A 233 22.83 -13.21 2.05
N GLN A 234 21.98 -14.09 2.58
CA GLN A 234 21.90 -15.49 2.13
C GLN A 234 21.32 -15.60 0.70
N TYR A 235 20.39 -14.73 0.34
CA TYR A 235 19.86 -14.62 -1.00
C TYR A 235 20.96 -14.25 -2.00
N ALA A 236 21.75 -13.23 -1.69
CA ALA A 236 22.87 -12.78 -2.54
C ALA A 236 23.94 -13.90 -2.73
N ILE A 237 24.29 -14.62 -1.66
CA ILE A 237 25.21 -15.75 -1.72
C ILE A 237 24.67 -16.84 -2.66
N TYR A 238 23.41 -17.24 -2.49
CA TYR A 238 22.77 -18.27 -3.33
C TYR A 238 22.78 -17.90 -4.81
N PHE A 239 22.41 -16.65 -5.13
CA PHE A 239 22.41 -16.18 -6.53
C PHE A 239 23.82 -15.99 -7.10
N THR A 240 24.81 -15.64 -6.28
CA THR A 240 26.22 -15.58 -6.71
C THR A 240 26.71 -16.95 -7.14
N TYR A 241 26.43 -18.03 -6.40
CA TYR A 241 26.79 -19.36 -6.81
C TYR A 241 26.09 -19.83 -8.11
N ILE A 242 24.86 -19.37 -8.35
CA ILE A 242 24.15 -19.68 -9.59
C ILE A 242 24.77 -18.96 -10.79
N THR A 243 25.14 -17.68 -10.63
CA THR A 243 25.58 -16.84 -11.75
C THR A 243 27.10 -16.91 -12.02
N GLN A 244 27.92 -17.15 -10.99
CA GLN A 244 29.38 -17.10 -11.05
C GLN A 244 30.07 -18.48 -10.99
N LYS A 245 29.46 -19.52 -11.57
CA LYS A 245 30.04 -20.89 -11.71
C LYS A 245 30.26 -21.64 -10.40
N GLY A 246 29.35 -21.55 -9.43
CA GLY A 246 29.32 -22.45 -8.28
C GLY A 246 29.16 -23.91 -8.73
N ASN A 247 29.77 -24.86 -8.02
CA ASN A 247 29.53 -26.28 -8.28
C ASN A 247 28.15 -26.70 -7.72
N PHE A 248 27.62 -27.83 -8.18
CA PHE A 248 26.29 -28.30 -7.80
C PHE A 248 26.11 -28.44 -6.27
N LYS A 249 27.18 -28.83 -5.55
CA LYS A 249 27.14 -28.99 -4.11
C LYS A 249 27.05 -27.63 -3.39
N GLU A 250 27.80 -26.64 -3.82
CA GLU A 250 27.76 -25.27 -3.29
C GLU A 250 26.40 -24.62 -3.49
N VAL A 251 25.79 -24.78 -4.67
CA VAL A 251 24.43 -24.32 -4.97
C VAL A 251 23.40 -25.00 -4.08
N ASP A 252 23.55 -26.34 -3.82
CA ASP A 252 22.59 -27.06 -2.97
C ASP A 252 22.74 -26.72 -1.48
N ASP A 253 23.95 -26.52 -1.00
CA ASP A 253 24.21 -26.16 0.39
C ASP A 253 23.77 -24.71 0.64
N SER A 254 24.11 -23.75 -0.21
CA SER A 254 23.63 -22.36 -0.09
C SER A 254 22.09 -22.25 -0.18
N ARG A 255 21.45 -23.13 -0.98
CA ARG A 255 19.98 -23.22 -1.00
C ARG A 255 19.40 -23.66 0.36
N LYS A 256 20.04 -24.64 1.02
CA LYS A 256 19.59 -25.10 2.36
C LYS A 256 19.73 -23.98 3.39
N ASP A 257 20.85 -23.25 3.34
CA ASP A 257 21.10 -22.14 4.25
C ASP A 257 20.10 -20.99 4.01
N LEU A 258 19.79 -20.66 2.76
CA LEU A 258 18.76 -19.70 2.40
C LEU A 258 17.39 -20.09 2.95
N LEU A 259 16.97 -21.35 2.75
CA LEU A 259 15.68 -21.82 3.25
C LEU A 259 15.62 -21.88 4.78
N TYR A 260 16.71 -22.30 5.43
CA TYR A 260 16.82 -22.29 6.88
C TYR A 260 16.70 -20.87 7.44
N THR A 261 17.42 -19.91 6.87
CA THR A 261 17.34 -18.49 7.26
C THR A 261 15.94 -17.93 7.02
N LEU A 262 15.32 -18.23 5.86
CA LEU A 262 13.96 -17.79 5.55
C LEU A 262 12.96 -18.24 6.63
N TRP A 263 12.94 -19.54 6.96
CA TRP A 263 12.01 -20.07 7.97
C TRP A 263 12.30 -19.57 9.38
N THR A 264 13.58 -19.38 9.72
CA THR A 264 13.99 -18.85 11.03
C THR A 264 13.55 -17.41 11.19
N GLU A 265 13.82 -16.55 10.18
CA GLU A 265 13.42 -15.14 10.23
C GLU A 265 11.89 -14.98 10.11
N PHE A 266 11.23 -15.81 9.32
CA PHE A 266 9.76 -15.82 9.25
C PHE A 266 9.14 -16.17 10.61
N LYS A 267 9.67 -17.17 11.29
CA LYS A 267 9.23 -17.55 12.65
C LYS A 267 9.46 -16.39 13.63
N ASN A 268 10.64 -15.77 13.62
CA ASN A 268 10.97 -14.64 14.49
C ASN A 268 9.99 -13.47 14.29
N ILE A 269 9.65 -13.15 13.02
CA ILE A 269 8.67 -12.10 12.67
C ILE A 269 7.28 -12.45 13.23
N MET A 270 6.85 -13.73 13.09
CA MET A 270 5.55 -14.17 13.60
C MET A 270 5.48 -14.10 15.14
N GLU A 271 6.52 -14.55 15.84
CA GLU A 271 6.60 -14.50 17.30
C GLU A 271 6.58 -13.06 17.81
N PHE A 272 7.35 -12.18 17.17
CA PHE A 272 7.37 -10.76 17.50
C PHE A 272 5.99 -10.12 17.33
N GLN A 273 5.34 -10.35 16.18
CA GLN A 273 4.01 -9.84 15.90
C GLN A 273 2.95 -10.39 16.88
N LEU A 274 3.06 -11.65 17.27
CA LEU A 274 2.16 -12.26 18.25
C LEU A 274 2.20 -11.51 19.58
N VAL A 275 3.41 -11.22 20.09
CA VAL A 275 3.59 -10.48 21.34
C VAL A 275 2.94 -9.08 21.24
N PHE A 276 3.19 -8.34 20.16
CA PHE A 276 2.57 -7.03 19.97
C PHE A 276 1.06 -7.11 19.81
N SER A 277 0.55 -8.09 19.09
CA SER A 277 -0.90 -8.30 18.98
C SER A 277 -1.56 -8.56 20.34
N LEU A 278 -0.92 -9.35 21.21
CA LEU A 278 -1.40 -9.56 22.58
C LEU A 278 -1.36 -8.29 23.42
N ILE A 279 -0.33 -7.45 23.27
CA ILE A 279 -0.25 -6.13 23.92
C ILE A 279 -1.38 -5.24 23.43
N PHE A 280 -1.62 -5.16 22.12
CA PHE A 280 -2.71 -4.38 21.56
C PHE A 280 -4.09 -4.90 21.99
N LEU A 281 -4.28 -6.21 22.09
CA LEU A 281 -5.51 -6.80 22.63
C LEU A 281 -5.78 -6.39 24.09
N ALA A 282 -4.76 -6.42 24.93
CA ALA A 282 -4.89 -6.07 26.34
C ALA A 282 -5.06 -4.56 26.54
N LEU A 283 -4.09 -3.78 26.09
CA LEU A 283 -4.05 -2.33 26.30
C LEU A 283 -5.14 -1.60 25.49
N GLY A 284 -5.34 -1.97 24.22
CA GLY A 284 -6.34 -1.35 23.38
C GLY A 284 -7.77 -1.58 23.91
N SER A 285 -8.07 -2.80 24.36
CA SER A 285 -9.36 -3.08 25.00
C SER A 285 -9.57 -2.23 26.26
N TYR A 286 -8.54 -2.04 27.06
CA TYR A 286 -8.59 -1.21 28.25
C TYR A 286 -8.82 0.27 27.91
N PHE A 287 -8.06 0.83 26.98
CA PHE A 287 -8.18 2.24 26.58
C PHE A 287 -9.50 2.54 25.89
N LEU A 288 -10.00 1.65 25.04
CA LEU A 288 -11.30 1.82 24.38
C LEU A 288 -12.45 1.82 25.40
N THR A 289 -12.35 0.97 26.42
CA THR A 289 -13.35 0.94 27.52
C THR A 289 -13.30 2.22 28.36
N LEU A 290 -12.10 2.74 28.67
CA LEU A 290 -11.94 4.04 29.35
C LEU A 290 -12.47 5.21 28.50
N GLY A 291 -12.35 5.13 27.17
CA GLY A 291 -12.90 6.09 26.21
C GLY A 291 -14.43 6.01 26.08
N GLY A 292 -15.12 5.16 26.85
CA GLY A 292 -16.57 5.04 26.84
C GLY A 292 -17.14 4.22 25.68
N MET A 293 -16.35 3.44 24.97
CA MET A 293 -16.84 2.55 23.92
C MET A 293 -17.66 1.39 24.50
N ALA A 294 -18.72 1.01 23.79
CA ALA A 294 -19.57 -0.10 24.19
C ALA A 294 -18.83 -1.44 24.18
N TYR A 295 -19.25 -2.39 25.00
CA TYR A 295 -18.64 -3.74 25.06
C TYR A 295 -18.62 -4.43 23.69
N GLN A 296 -19.64 -4.23 22.87
CA GLN A 296 -19.70 -4.76 21.51
C GLN A 296 -18.57 -4.19 20.63
N ASP A 297 -18.23 -2.91 20.73
CA ASP A 297 -17.16 -2.27 19.98
C ASP A 297 -15.78 -2.85 20.33
N VAL A 298 -15.58 -3.09 21.63
CA VAL A 298 -14.35 -3.72 22.13
C VAL A 298 -14.20 -5.15 21.61
N ASN A 299 -15.30 -5.90 21.48
CA ASN A 299 -15.26 -7.25 20.90
C ASN A 299 -14.94 -7.21 19.39
N ILE A 300 -15.52 -6.26 18.64
CA ILE A 300 -15.17 -6.05 17.23
C ILE A 300 -13.68 -5.68 17.11
N TYR A 301 -13.19 -4.78 17.96
CA TYR A 301 -11.77 -4.42 18.01
C TYR A 301 -10.87 -5.65 18.20
N ARG A 302 -11.19 -6.51 19.17
CA ARG A 302 -10.41 -7.73 19.43
C ARG A 302 -10.33 -8.65 18.22
N LEU A 303 -11.47 -8.86 17.54
CA LEU A 303 -11.53 -9.67 16.32
C LEU A 303 -10.71 -9.05 15.18
N LEU A 304 -10.79 -7.71 15.04
CA LEU A 304 -10.00 -7.00 14.02
C LEU A 304 -8.50 -7.04 14.32
N VAL A 305 -8.05 -6.96 15.58
CA VAL A 305 -6.63 -7.11 15.94
C VAL A 305 -6.11 -8.51 15.60
N ILE A 306 -6.91 -9.56 15.88
CA ILE A 306 -6.54 -10.92 15.49
C ILE A 306 -6.53 -11.06 13.95
N GLY A 307 -7.52 -10.49 13.26
CA GLY A 307 -7.54 -10.41 11.80
C GLY A 307 -6.32 -9.66 11.23
N ALA A 308 -5.94 -8.56 11.86
CA ALA A 308 -4.77 -7.77 11.51
C ALA A 308 -3.45 -8.56 11.69
N PHE A 309 -3.35 -9.41 12.71
CA PHE A 309 -2.23 -10.34 12.87
C PHE A 309 -2.07 -11.25 11.65
N PHE A 310 -3.14 -11.93 11.22
CA PHE A 310 -3.10 -12.80 10.03
C PHE A 310 -2.88 -12.00 8.73
N CYS A 311 -3.44 -10.79 8.63
CA CYS A 311 -3.21 -9.90 7.51
C CYS A 311 -1.74 -9.47 7.42
N GLY A 312 -1.09 -9.17 8.54
CA GLY A 312 0.34 -8.87 8.59
C GLY A 312 1.22 -10.05 8.15
N ILE A 313 0.91 -11.28 8.59
CA ILE A 313 1.61 -12.49 8.15
C ILE A 313 1.43 -12.69 6.63
N LEU A 314 0.20 -12.55 6.12
CA LEU A 314 -0.10 -12.64 4.70
C LEU A 314 0.72 -11.61 3.90
N GLN A 315 0.85 -10.38 4.40
CA GLN A 315 1.64 -9.33 3.78
C GLN A 315 3.12 -9.71 3.71
N VAL A 316 3.70 -10.22 4.79
CA VAL A 316 5.07 -10.74 4.82
C VAL A 316 5.27 -11.83 3.78
N VAL A 317 4.35 -12.79 3.71
CA VAL A 317 4.48 -13.93 2.79
C VAL A 317 4.40 -13.51 1.33
N TYR A 318 3.42 -12.68 0.93
CA TYR A 318 3.38 -12.28 -0.48
C TYR A 318 4.58 -11.41 -0.86
N THR A 319 5.08 -10.58 0.05
CA THR A 319 6.28 -9.78 -0.21
C THR A 319 7.51 -10.67 -0.35
N LEU A 320 7.66 -11.72 0.50
CA LEU A 320 8.71 -12.74 0.33
C LEU A 320 8.64 -13.42 -1.03
N LEU A 321 7.46 -13.81 -1.49
CA LEU A 321 7.29 -14.40 -2.81
C LEU A 321 7.66 -13.44 -3.93
N LEU A 322 7.43 -12.13 -3.77
CA LEU A 322 7.88 -11.11 -4.71
C LEU A 322 9.41 -11.00 -4.74
N TYR A 323 10.09 -11.04 -3.60
CA TYR A 323 11.56 -11.11 -3.55
C TYR A 323 12.11 -12.35 -4.26
N LEU A 324 11.44 -13.48 -4.11
CA LEU A 324 11.81 -14.74 -4.76
C LEU A 324 11.38 -14.80 -6.24
N GLY A 325 10.62 -13.82 -6.73
CA GLY A 325 10.19 -13.70 -8.13
C GLY A 325 8.88 -14.42 -8.47
N ASP A 326 8.12 -14.93 -7.47
CA ASP A 326 6.83 -15.57 -7.70
C ASP A 326 5.66 -14.57 -7.67
N GLN A 327 5.57 -13.72 -8.69
CA GLN A 327 4.46 -12.78 -8.86
C GLN A 327 3.10 -13.48 -8.98
N HIS A 328 3.08 -14.69 -9.56
CA HIS A 328 1.85 -15.46 -9.74
C HIS A 328 1.29 -15.96 -8.40
N GLY A 329 2.17 -16.50 -7.54
CA GLY A 329 1.79 -16.91 -6.19
C GLY A 329 1.30 -15.77 -5.34
N ALA A 330 1.99 -14.63 -5.39
CA ALA A 330 1.57 -13.42 -4.68
C ALA A 330 0.20 -12.91 -5.16
N LEU A 331 -0.08 -12.94 -6.47
CA LEU A 331 -1.39 -12.57 -7.02
C LEU A 331 -2.51 -13.52 -6.56
N ILE A 332 -2.26 -14.84 -6.49
CA ILE A 332 -3.22 -15.81 -5.98
C ILE A 332 -3.57 -15.52 -4.52
N ILE A 333 -2.58 -15.20 -3.70
CA ILE A 333 -2.76 -14.87 -2.29
C ILE A 333 -3.66 -13.64 -2.12
N THR A 334 -3.34 -12.54 -2.78
CA THR A 334 -4.11 -11.29 -2.66
C THR A 334 -5.49 -11.41 -3.29
N GLY A 335 -5.62 -12.15 -4.38
CA GLY A 335 -6.91 -12.46 -5.00
C GLY A 335 -7.80 -13.35 -4.11
N SER A 336 -7.23 -14.36 -3.44
CA SER A 336 -7.96 -15.18 -2.46
C SER A 336 -8.42 -14.36 -1.26
N PHE A 337 -7.60 -13.40 -0.81
CA PHE A 337 -7.94 -12.50 0.29
C PHE A 337 -9.11 -11.57 -0.07
N LEU A 338 -9.08 -10.99 -1.29
CA LEU A 338 -10.20 -10.17 -1.78
C LEU A 338 -11.48 -10.98 -1.90
N LEU A 339 -11.42 -12.15 -2.51
CA LEU A 339 -12.58 -13.02 -2.70
C LEU A 339 -13.17 -13.45 -1.35
N ALA A 340 -12.33 -13.87 -0.40
CA ALA A 340 -12.78 -14.26 0.94
C ALA A 340 -13.45 -13.09 1.69
N ASN A 341 -12.88 -11.87 1.62
CA ASN A 341 -13.49 -10.68 2.22
C ASN A 341 -14.86 -10.36 1.62
N LEU A 342 -14.99 -10.46 0.28
CA LEU A 342 -16.27 -10.23 -0.39
C LEU A 342 -17.32 -11.27 0.02
N VAL A 343 -16.97 -12.55 -0.04
CA VAL A 343 -17.90 -13.65 0.28
C VAL A 343 -18.33 -13.61 1.74
N PHE A 344 -17.38 -13.55 2.67
CA PHE A 344 -17.71 -13.50 4.10
C PHE A 344 -18.36 -12.17 4.50
N GLY A 345 -17.96 -11.06 3.89
CA GLY A 345 -18.55 -9.76 4.15
C GLY A 345 -20.02 -9.69 3.74
N ILE A 346 -20.36 -10.16 2.53
CA ILE A 346 -21.76 -10.22 2.04
C ILE A 346 -22.57 -11.20 2.91
N ALA A 347 -22.03 -12.37 3.21
CA ALA A 347 -22.69 -13.33 4.11
C ALA A 347 -22.90 -12.75 5.51
N GLY A 348 -21.94 -11.99 6.02
CA GLY A 348 -22.02 -11.33 7.32
C GLY A 348 -23.14 -10.27 7.40
N GLN A 349 -23.45 -9.56 6.32
CA GLN A 349 -24.60 -8.65 6.31
C GLN A 349 -25.93 -9.36 6.62
N MET A 350 -26.08 -10.62 6.24
CA MET A 350 -27.28 -11.41 6.54
C MET A 350 -27.37 -11.75 8.05
N VAL A 351 -26.24 -11.85 8.73
CA VAL A 351 -26.16 -12.13 10.19
C VAL A 351 -26.33 -10.86 11.02
N GLY A 352 -25.98 -9.70 10.45
CA GLY A 352 -26.07 -8.38 11.10
C GLY A 352 -24.83 -8.00 11.91
N GLU A 353 -25.00 -7.09 12.87
CA GLU A 353 -23.91 -6.41 13.59
C GLU A 353 -22.93 -7.33 14.32
N ILE A 354 -23.38 -8.50 14.76
CA ILE A 354 -22.56 -9.49 15.47
C ILE A 354 -21.41 -10.01 14.56
N SER A 355 -21.60 -9.97 13.25
CA SER A 355 -20.60 -10.43 12.29
C SER A 355 -19.47 -9.42 12.01
N TYR A 356 -19.66 -8.15 12.42
CA TYR A 356 -18.68 -7.10 12.13
C TYR A 356 -17.34 -7.38 12.83
N GLY A 357 -16.27 -7.32 12.06
CA GLY A 357 -14.92 -7.76 12.48
C GLY A 357 -14.67 -9.25 12.33
N PHE A 358 -15.68 -10.12 12.54
CA PHE A 358 -15.52 -11.58 12.40
C PHE A 358 -15.32 -12.00 10.93
N THR A 359 -16.02 -11.36 10.01
CA THR A 359 -15.91 -11.62 8.57
C THR A 359 -14.50 -11.32 8.05
N PHE A 360 -13.93 -10.17 8.45
CA PHE A 360 -12.54 -9.82 8.12
C PHE A 360 -11.55 -10.81 8.72
N PHE A 361 -11.73 -11.19 9.98
CA PHE A 361 -10.89 -12.19 10.65
C PHE A 361 -10.89 -13.52 9.90
N LEU A 362 -12.05 -14.07 9.54
CA LEU A 362 -12.15 -15.32 8.80
C LEU A 362 -11.48 -15.23 7.42
N ALA A 363 -11.67 -14.12 6.72
CA ALA A 363 -11.04 -13.89 5.42
C ALA A 363 -9.51 -13.84 5.54
N ALA A 364 -8.99 -13.16 6.56
CA ALA A 364 -7.55 -13.06 6.81
C ALA A 364 -6.94 -14.42 7.17
N VAL A 365 -7.62 -15.24 8.00
CA VAL A 365 -7.19 -16.60 8.35
C VAL A 365 -7.13 -17.49 7.11
N LEU A 366 -8.19 -17.51 6.29
CA LEU A 366 -8.23 -18.31 5.07
C LEU A 366 -7.13 -17.90 4.09
N ALA A 367 -6.98 -16.61 3.84
CA ALA A 367 -5.96 -16.10 2.93
C ALA A 367 -4.53 -16.35 3.47
N CYS A 368 -4.33 -16.27 4.78
CA CYS A 368 -3.05 -16.61 5.43
C CYS A 368 -2.72 -18.11 5.24
N ALA A 369 -3.72 -19.01 5.36
CA ALA A 369 -3.52 -20.42 5.08
C ALA A 369 -3.10 -20.68 3.64
N VAL A 370 -3.74 -20.00 2.66
CA VAL A 370 -3.34 -20.05 1.24
C VAL A 370 -1.92 -19.51 1.05
N ALA A 371 -1.58 -18.43 1.75
CA ALA A 371 -0.25 -17.81 1.67
C ALA A 371 0.85 -18.76 2.17
N ILE A 372 0.66 -19.37 3.34
CA ILE A 372 1.63 -20.33 3.92
C ILE A 372 1.74 -21.55 3.02
N TRP A 373 0.63 -22.09 2.53
CA TRP A 373 0.64 -23.22 1.59
C TRP A 373 1.43 -22.87 0.31
N ARG A 374 1.23 -21.69 -0.26
CA ARG A 374 1.96 -21.25 -1.47
C ARG A 374 3.44 -21.07 -1.20
N LEU A 375 3.82 -20.49 -0.06
CA LEU A 375 5.23 -20.34 0.34
C LEU A 375 5.92 -21.71 0.49
N GLN A 376 5.28 -22.66 1.16
CA GLN A 376 5.80 -24.02 1.29
C GLN A 376 5.97 -24.70 -0.06
N TYR A 377 4.97 -24.60 -0.93
CA TYR A 377 5.01 -25.14 -2.29
C TYR A 377 6.18 -24.57 -3.09
N PHE A 378 6.40 -23.25 -3.01
CA PHE A 378 7.50 -22.57 -3.68
C PHE A 378 8.86 -23.01 -3.12
N CYS A 379 9.03 -23.02 -1.80
CA CYS A 379 10.27 -23.41 -1.14
C CYS A 379 10.68 -24.87 -1.49
N GLN A 380 9.72 -25.78 -1.56
CA GLN A 380 9.98 -27.16 -1.96
C GLN A 380 10.46 -27.28 -3.41
N ARG A 381 10.04 -26.38 -4.28
CA ARG A 381 10.32 -26.39 -5.72
C ARG A 381 11.19 -25.23 -6.19
N ILE A 382 11.94 -24.60 -5.29
CA ILE A 382 12.73 -23.40 -5.58
C ILE A 382 13.69 -23.60 -6.76
N LYS A 383 14.30 -24.78 -6.90
CA LYS A 383 15.16 -25.13 -8.04
C LYS A 383 14.39 -25.00 -9.37
N TYR A 384 13.17 -25.52 -9.43
CA TYR A 384 12.35 -25.42 -10.63
C TYR A 384 12.00 -23.95 -10.95
N PHE A 385 11.59 -23.17 -9.96
CA PHE A 385 11.22 -21.77 -10.16
C PHE A 385 12.40 -20.91 -10.57
N VAL A 386 13.58 -21.17 -10.05
CA VAL A 386 14.80 -20.39 -10.39
C VAL A 386 15.33 -20.74 -11.77
N PHE A 387 15.39 -22.04 -12.14
CA PHE A 387 16.05 -22.47 -13.37
C PHE A 387 15.10 -22.68 -14.55
N CYS A 388 13.81 -23.00 -14.33
CA CYS A 388 12.91 -23.41 -15.39
C CYS A 388 11.73 -22.45 -15.64
N SER A 389 11.37 -21.59 -14.69
CA SER A 389 10.17 -20.76 -14.83
C SER A 389 10.41 -19.38 -15.42
N ARG A 390 11.67 -18.98 -15.59
CA ARG A 390 12.00 -17.68 -16.22
C ARG A 390 12.23 -17.88 -17.70
N PRO A 391 11.57 -17.10 -18.58
CA PRO A 391 11.84 -17.13 -20.01
C PRO A 391 13.28 -16.72 -20.26
N VAL A 392 14.00 -17.50 -21.08
CA VAL A 392 15.39 -17.22 -21.48
C VAL A 392 15.45 -16.03 -22.45
N ILE A 393 14.36 -15.76 -23.14
CA ILE A 393 14.23 -14.66 -24.11
C ILE A 393 13.14 -13.73 -23.57
N PHE A 394 13.50 -12.50 -23.26
CA PHE A 394 12.51 -11.45 -22.96
C PHE A 394 11.87 -11.02 -24.29
N GLU A 395 10.64 -11.40 -24.52
CA GLU A 395 9.85 -10.82 -25.59
C GLU A 395 9.56 -9.35 -25.25
N HIS A 396 9.94 -8.43 -26.13
CA HIS A 396 9.51 -7.04 -26.03
C HIS A 396 7.99 -7.02 -26.12
N THR A 397 7.32 -6.58 -25.06
CA THR A 397 5.88 -6.43 -25.06
C THR A 397 5.49 -5.30 -26.01
N ASN A 398 4.80 -5.62 -27.09
CA ASN A 398 4.29 -4.65 -28.06
C ASN A 398 2.86 -4.19 -27.69
N GLY A 399 2.63 -3.83 -26.45
CA GLY A 399 1.33 -3.40 -25.96
C GLY A 399 1.02 -1.92 -26.23
N ILE A 400 -0.10 -1.44 -25.70
CA ILE A 400 -0.61 -0.07 -25.91
C ILE A 400 0.33 0.96 -25.28
N PHE A 401 0.80 0.72 -24.07
CA PHE A 401 1.69 1.64 -23.35
C PHE A 401 3.08 1.73 -23.98
N THR A 402 3.62 0.60 -24.43
CA THR A 402 4.89 0.57 -25.17
C THR A 402 4.78 1.34 -26.48
N LYS A 403 3.67 1.17 -27.23
CA LYS A 403 3.42 1.95 -28.47
C LYS A 403 3.24 3.44 -28.18
N LEU A 404 2.57 3.80 -27.07
CA LEU A 404 2.40 5.18 -26.68
C LEU A 404 3.75 5.82 -26.29
N ALA A 405 4.60 5.11 -25.56
CA ALA A 405 5.95 5.56 -25.24
C ALA A 405 6.81 5.73 -26.50
N ALA A 406 6.76 4.78 -27.41
CA ALA A 406 7.45 4.88 -28.71
C ALA A 406 6.94 6.04 -29.57
N TYR A 407 5.65 6.34 -29.54
CA TYR A 407 5.07 7.49 -30.22
C TYR A 407 5.55 8.82 -29.63
N LEU A 408 5.64 8.90 -28.29
CA LEU A 408 6.06 10.12 -27.59
C LEU A 408 7.56 10.41 -27.73
N TYR A 409 8.40 9.38 -27.77
CA TYR A 409 9.85 9.53 -27.66
C TYR A 409 10.63 8.99 -28.86
N GLY A 410 9.98 8.31 -29.80
CA GLY A 410 10.62 7.74 -30.99
C GLY A 410 11.69 6.69 -30.63
N ASP A 411 12.76 6.63 -31.45
CA ASP A 411 13.85 5.65 -31.28
C ASP A 411 14.77 5.90 -30.06
N LYS A 412 14.46 6.86 -29.20
CA LYS A 412 15.25 7.18 -28.01
C LYS A 412 15.06 6.18 -26.85
N LEU A 413 14.16 5.23 -27.00
CA LEU A 413 13.87 4.17 -26.01
C LEU A 413 14.59 2.82 -26.34
N ASN A 414 15.40 2.78 -27.41
CA ASN A 414 16.20 1.61 -27.80
C ASN A 414 17.65 1.72 -27.37
#